data_6c06f77f43b67b932ea0b0d6428756fa
#
_entry.id   6c06f77f43b67b932ea0b0d6428756fa
#
_cell.length_a   1.000
_cell.length_b   1.000
_cell.length_c   1.000
_cell.angle_alpha   90.00
_cell.angle_beta   90.00
_cell.angle_gamma   90.00
#
_symmetry.space_group_name_H-M   'P 1'
#
loop_
_entity.id
_entity.type
_entity.pdbx_description
1 polymer ?
#
loop_
_entity_poly.entity_id
_entity_poly.type
_entity_poly.pdbx_seq_one_letter_code
_entity_poly.pdbx_strand_id
1 'polypeptide(L)'
;ILSSNFAYLQKDIEMLNESEADWFHIDVMDGVFVPNISFGFPILHSIRNIVKKPLDVHLMIVNPERYVERFRDAGASIITVHYEACADLKRTIDLIHSCGVKAGVSINPETPTAVLREILPCVDLVLIMSVHPGFGGQKFIEDSLQKICEVKRMISEENLSCLIEVDGGIGLGNVEKVVRAGADAVVAGAAVFSAESPESVIRDMKKL
;
A
#
# COMPACT_ATOMS: atom_id res chain seq x y z
N ILE A 1 3.35 -6.92 -5.08
CA ILE A 1 4.09 -7.77 -6.04
C ILE A 1 5.61 -7.59 -5.95
N LEU A 2 6.14 -6.74 -5.09
CA LEU A 2 7.59 -6.51 -4.94
C LEU A 2 8.38 -7.80 -4.66
N SER A 3 7.77 -8.74 -3.94
CA SER A 3 8.38 -10.04 -3.57
C SER A 3 8.11 -11.18 -4.57
N SER A 4 7.45 -10.91 -5.71
CA SER A 4 7.17 -11.90 -6.74
C SER A 4 8.44 -12.30 -7.53
N ASN A 5 8.35 -13.41 -8.26
CA ASN A 5 9.41 -13.81 -9.17
C ASN A 5 9.26 -13.09 -10.53
N PHE A 6 9.99 -12.00 -10.73
CA PHE A 6 9.89 -11.18 -11.94
C PHE A 6 10.23 -11.94 -13.24
N ALA A 7 10.99 -13.03 -13.17
CA ALA A 7 11.23 -13.89 -14.34
C ALA A 7 9.97 -14.70 -14.76
N TYR A 8 9.00 -14.84 -13.85
CA TYR A 8 7.74 -15.57 -14.04
C TYR A 8 6.54 -14.78 -13.54
N LEU A 9 6.59 -13.46 -13.63
CA LEU A 9 5.62 -12.54 -13.05
C LEU A 9 4.17 -12.85 -13.47
N GLN A 10 3.94 -13.23 -14.73
CA GLN A 10 2.63 -13.62 -15.21
C GLN A 10 2.02 -14.75 -14.37
N LYS A 11 2.80 -15.79 -14.04
CA LYS A 11 2.35 -16.92 -13.23
C LYS A 11 1.90 -16.46 -11.83
N ASP A 12 2.67 -15.56 -11.22
CA ASP A 12 2.34 -15.02 -9.90
C ASP A 12 1.07 -14.15 -9.94
N ILE A 13 0.89 -13.34 -11.00
CA ILE A 13 -0.33 -12.56 -11.23
C ILE A 13 -1.56 -13.47 -11.41
N GLU A 14 -1.44 -14.53 -12.21
CA GLU A 14 -2.53 -15.48 -12.45
C GLU A 14 -2.93 -16.19 -11.14
N MET A 15 -1.96 -16.63 -10.33
CA MET A 15 -2.20 -17.20 -9.00
C MET A 15 -2.95 -16.20 -8.08
N LEU A 16 -2.49 -14.94 -8.02
CA LEU A 16 -3.15 -13.92 -7.20
C LEU A 16 -4.56 -13.58 -7.71
N ASN A 17 -4.82 -13.60 -9.02
CA ASN A 17 -6.16 -13.41 -9.58
C ASN A 17 -7.15 -14.45 -9.05
N GLU A 18 -6.72 -15.71 -8.93
CA GLU A 18 -7.57 -16.81 -8.47
C GLU A 18 -7.61 -16.94 -6.94
N SER A 19 -6.70 -16.29 -6.21
CA SER A 19 -6.64 -16.28 -4.75
C SER A 19 -7.74 -15.39 -4.12
N GLU A 20 -7.83 -15.38 -2.79
CA GLU A 20 -8.73 -14.52 -2.03
C GLU A 20 -8.15 -13.12 -1.74
N ALA A 21 -7.00 -12.75 -2.30
CA ALA A 21 -6.49 -11.38 -2.21
C ALA A 21 -7.47 -10.39 -2.85
N ASP A 22 -7.61 -9.19 -2.27
CA ASP A 22 -8.55 -8.19 -2.75
C ASP A 22 -7.92 -7.29 -3.82
N TRP A 23 -6.65 -6.89 -3.64
CA TRP A 23 -5.90 -5.95 -4.47
C TRP A 23 -4.52 -6.48 -4.82
N PHE A 24 -3.89 -5.86 -5.82
CA PHE A 24 -2.47 -5.98 -6.11
C PHE A 24 -1.76 -4.75 -5.58
N HIS A 25 -0.92 -4.89 -4.57
CA HIS A 25 -0.08 -3.81 -4.06
C HIS A 25 1.19 -3.65 -4.90
N ILE A 26 1.45 -2.43 -5.36
CA ILE A 26 2.49 -2.09 -6.34
C ILE A 26 3.45 -1.07 -5.74
N ASP A 27 4.62 -1.50 -5.28
CA ASP A 27 5.65 -0.66 -4.67
C ASP A 27 6.55 -0.02 -5.73
N VAL A 28 6.37 1.27 -5.99
CA VAL A 28 7.19 2.02 -6.94
C VAL A 28 8.24 2.84 -6.19
N MET A 29 9.51 2.60 -6.50
CA MET A 29 10.67 3.21 -5.82
C MET A 29 11.61 3.84 -6.84
N ASP A 30 12.13 5.04 -6.54
CA ASP A 30 12.95 5.85 -7.45
C ASP A 30 14.44 5.92 -7.08
N GLY A 31 14.86 5.33 -5.96
CA GLY A 31 16.24 5.40 -5.48
C GLY A 31 16.62 6.76 -4.87
N VAL A 32 15.66 7.68 -4.70
CA VAL A 32 15.87 9.01 -4.13
C VAL A 32 15.09 9.18 -2.83
N PHE A 33 13.78 8.92 -2.85
CA PHE A 33 12.95 8.91 -1.63
C PHE A 33 13.30 7.73 -0.72
N VAL A 34 13.58 6.59 -1.31
CA VAL A 34 14.05 5.38 -0.62
C VAL A 34 15.34 4.87 -1.25
N PRO A 35 16.23 4.16 -0.51
CA PRO A 35 17.53 3.72 -1.02
C PRO A 35 17.43 2.45 -1.89
N ASN A 36 16.40 2.35 -2.72
CA ASN A 36 16.18 1.24 -3.63
C ASN A 36 15.41 1.71 -4.88
N ILE A 37 15.61 1.01 -6.00
CA ILE A 37 14.87 1.17 -7.24
C ILE A 37 14.10 -0.12 -7.48
N SER A 38 12.77 -0.04 -7.63
CA SER A 38 11.95 -1.23 -7.92
C SER A 38 11.61 -1.32 -9.41
N PHE A 39 10.41 -0.99 -9.77
CA PHE A 39 9.88 -1.04 -11.13
C PHE A 39 8.87 0.09 -11.34
N GLY A 40 8.42 0.27 -12.57
CA GLY A 40 7.48 1.33 -12.90
C GLY A 40 6.63 0.98 -14.13
N PHE A 41 6.34 1.96 -14.97
CA PHE A 41 5.40 1.86 -16.09
C PHE A 41 5.57 0.65 -17.01
N PRO A 42 6.80 0.19 -17.39
CA PRO A 42 6.92 -0.98 -18.26
C PRO A 42 6.30 -2.24 -17.66
N ILE A 43 6.45 -2.44 -16.34
CA ILE A 43 5.88 -3.59 -15.64
C ILE A 43 4.36 -3.44 -15.55
N LEU A 44 3.84 -2.25 -15.12
CA LEU A 44 2.41 -2.02 -15.04
C LEU A 44 1.72 -2.23 -16.40
N HIS A 45 2.29 -1.71 -17.48
CA HIS A 45 1.75 -1.92 -18.82
C HIS A 45 1.75 -3.40 -19.23
N SER A 46 2.78 -4.17 -18.85
CA SER A 46 2.86 -5.59 -19.15
C SER A 46 1.80 -6.42 -18.43
N ILE A 47 1.47 -6.07 -17.19
CA ILE A 47 0.50 -6.81 -16.38
C ILE A 47 -0.95 -6.34 -16.55
N ARG A 48 -1.17 -5.15 -17.10
CA ARG A 48 -2.48 -4.47 -17.18
C ARG A 48 -3.59 -5.37 -17.73
N ASN A 49 -3.29 -6.18 -18.75
CA ASN A 49 -4.31 -7.00 -19.43
C ASN A 49 -4.53 -8.36 -18.75
N ILE A 50 -3.70 -8.74 -17.79
CA ILE A 50 -3.81 -10.01 -17.07
C ILE A 50 -4.29 -9.85 -15.64
N VAL A 51 -4.13 -8.68 -15.04
CA VAL A 51 -4.65 -8.34 -13.71
C VAL A 51 -6.18 -8.22 -13.76
N LYS A 52 -6.88 -8.91 -12.85
CA LYS A 52 -8.35 -8.91 -12.73
C LYS A 52 -8.86 -8.16 -11.51
N LYS A 53 -7.97 -7.71 -10.63
CA LYS A 53 -8.31 -7.04 -9.35
C LYS A 53 -7.74 -5.61 -9.35
N PRO A 54 -8.20 -4.72 -8.47
CA PRO A 54 -7.67 -3.36 -8.36
C PRO A 54 -6.16 -3.31 -8.18
N LEU A 55 -5.50 -2.34 -8.85
CA LEU A 55 -4.11 -2.00 -8.62
C LEU A 55 -4.06 -0.87 -7.57
N ASP A 56 -3.49 -1.17 -6.44
CA ASP A 56 -3.14 -0.24 -5.37
C ASP A 56 -1.67 0.15 -5.53
N VAL A 57 -1.42 1.38 -5.98
CA VAL A 57 -0.09 1.85 -6.36
C VAL A 57 0.49 2.74 -5.28
N HIS A 58 1.50 2.23 -4.60
CA HIS A 58 2.23 2.89 -3.53
C HIS A 58 3.49 3.58 -4.08
N LEU A 59 3.51 4.91 -4.05
CA LEU A 59 4.57 5.73 -4.64
C LEU A 59 5.60 6.17 -3.59
N MET A 60 6.68 5.41 -3.49
CA MET A 60 7.89 5.76 -2.72
C MET A 60 8.86 6.54 -3.61
N ILE A 61 8.42 7.68 -4.12
CA ILE A 61 9.17 8.53 -5.07
C ILE A 61 9.06 10.00 -4.69
N VAL A 62 10.06 10.81 -5.08
CA VAL A 62 9.99 12.27 -4.95
C VAL A 62 9.08 12.89 -6.02
N ASN A 63 8.40 13.99 -5.66
CA ASN A 63 7.50 14.73 -6.56
C ASN A 63 6.45 13.81 -7.26
N PRO A 64 5.68 12.99 -6.51
CA PRO A 64 4.76 12.00 -7.08
C PRO A 64 3.68 12.62 -7.97
N GLU A 65 3.30 13.89 -7.74
CA GLU A 65 2.31 14.64 -8.52
C GLU A 65 2.61 14.67 -10.02
N ARG A 66 3.89 14.55 -10.40
CA ARG A 66 4.32 14.53 -11.81
C ARG A 66 3.92 13.26 -12.55
N TYR A 67 3.52 12.22 -11.84
CA TYR A 67 3.31 10.89 -12.40
C TYR A 67 1.89 10.36 -12.21
N VAL A 68 1.03 11.06 -11.48
CA VAL A 68 -0.34 10.64 -11.14
C VAL A 68 -1.14 10.21 -12.37
N GLU A 69 -1.20 11.06 -13.42
CA GLU A 69 -1.93 10.76 -14.65
C GLU A 69 -1.40 9.49 -15.34
N ARG A 70 -0.08 9.33 -15.37
CA ARG A 70 0.57 8.17 -16.00
C ARG A 70 0.28 6.87 -15.24
N PHE A 71 0.20 6.92 -13.91
CA PHE A 71 -0.19 5.73 -13.11
C PHE A 71 -1.67 5.40 -13.28
N ARG A 72 -2.56 6.43 -13.34
CA ARG A 72 -3.95 6.24 -13.74
C ARG A 72 -4.06 5.54 -15.10
N ASP A 73 -3.32 6.01 -16.11
CA ASP A 73 -3.32 5.45 -17.45
C ASP A 73 -2.74 4.02 -17.50
N ALA A 74 -1.83 3.71 -16.58
CA ALA A 74 -1.30 2.35 -16.39
C ALA A 74 -2.27 1.41 -15.65
N GLY A 75 -3.42 1.91 -15.19
CA GLY A 75 -4.50 1.12 -14.60
C GLY A 75 -4.60 1.17 -13.08
N ALA A 76 -3.93 2.12 -12.42
CA ALA A 76 -4.05 2.32 -10.98
C ALA A 76 -5.51 2.58 -10.59
N SER A 77 -6.00 1.88 -9.58
CA SER A 77 -7.31 2.08 -8.95
C SER A 77 -7.20 2.93 -7.69
N ILE A 78 -6.08 2.82 -6.99
CA ILE A 78 -5.68 3.60 -5.83
C ILE A 78 -4.27 4.11 -6.09
N ILE A 79 -3.98 5.36 -5.74
CA ILE A 79 -2.63 5.91 -5.75
C ILE A 79 -2.34 6.47 -4.36
N THR A 80 -1.36 5.86 -3.68
CA THR A 80 -0.92 6.25 -2.35
C THR A 80 0.42 6.97 -2.44
N VAL A 81 0.49 8.19 -1.91
CA VAL A 81 1.70 9.01 -1.88
C VAL A 81 2.17 9.22 -0.44
N HIS A 82 3.46 9.39 -0.24
CA HIS A 82 4.00 9.69 1.09
C HIS A 82 3.77 11.15 1.49
N TYR A 83 3.34 11.37 2.74
CA TYR A 83 3.28 12.70 3.35
C TYR A 83 4.63 13.42 3.18
N GLU A 84 5.72 12.71 3.44
CA GLU A 84 7.10 13.23 3.43
C GLU A 84 7.63 13.53 2.02
N ALA A 85 7.01 12.97 0.97
CA ALA A 85 7.43 13.14 -0.43
C ALA A 85 6.71 14.29 -1.15
N CYS A 86 5.61 14.81 -0.57
CA CYS A 86 4.77 15.81 -1.19
C CYS A 86 5.07 17.21 -0.65
N ALA A 87 5.43 18.15 -1.53
CA ALA A 87 5.60 19.56 -1.16
C ALA A 87 4.23 20.23 -0.83
N ASP A 88 3.17 19.81 -1.53
CA ASP A 88 1.78 20.20 -1.31
C ASP A 88 0.91 18.95 -1.40
N LEU A 89 0.73 18.29 -0.24
CA LEU A 89 0.00 17.03 -0.16
C LEU A 89 -1.46 17.20 -0.59
N LYS A 90 -2.13 18.26 -0.11
CA LYS A 90 -3.55 18.46 -0.44
C LYS A 90 -3.75 18.60 -1.95
N ARG A 91 -2.94 19.39 -2.62
CA ARG A 91 -2.99 19.55 -4.07
C ARG A 91 -2.73 18.24 -4.79
N THR A 92 -1.81 17.41 -4.28
CA THR A 92 -1.52 16.09 -4.87
C THR A 92 -2.71 15.15 -4.72
N ILE A 93 -3.39 15.14 -3.56
CA ILE A 93 -4.62 14.36 -3.34
C ILE A 93 -5.76 14.85 -4.27
N ASP A 94 -5.97 16.15 -4.37
CA ASP A 94 -6.97 16.74 -5.27
C ASP A 94 -6.68 16.35 -6.75
N LEU A 95 -5.41 16.31 -7.15
CA LEU A 95 -4.99 15.84 -8.48
C LEU A 95 -5.34 14.36 -8.69
N ILE A 96 -5.05 13.48 -7.72
CA ILE A 96 -5.38 12.06 -7.82
C ILE A 96 -6.89 11.88 -8.00
N HIS A 97 -7.71 12.55 -7.19
CA HIS A 97 -9.15 12.51 -7.31
C HIS A 97 -9.66 13.06 -8.65
N SER A 98 -9.06 14.13 -9.17
CA SER A 98 -9.42 14.70 -10.47
C SER A 98 -9.17 13.73 -11.63
N CYS A 99 -8.27 12.77 -11.45
CA CYS A 99 -8.02 11.67 -12.38
C CYS A 99 -9.04 10.51 -12.26
N GLY A 100 -9.99 10.58 -11.33
CA GLY A 100 -10.98 9.52 -11.10
C GLY A 100 -10.43 8.29 -10.38
N VAL A 101 -9.32 8.43 -9.63
CA VAL A 101 -8.63 7.37 -8.88
C VAL A 101 -8.76 7.66 -7.39
N LYS A 102 -8.83 6.62 -6.55
CA LYS A 102 -8.82 6.78 -5.10
C LYS A 102 -7.45 7.27 -4.63
N ALA A 103 -7.47 8.20 -3.66
CA ALA A 103 -6.27 8.80 -3.11
C ALA A 103 -5.92 8.22 -1.73
N GLY A 104 -4.68 7.75 -1.59
CA GLY A 104 -4.10 7.32 -0.32
C GLY A 104 -2.96 8.24 0.12
N VAL A 105 -2.76 8.32 1.44
CA VAL A 105 -1.59 8.95 2.04
C VAL A 105 -0.84 7.95 2.92
N SER A 106 0.47 7.87 2.74
CA SER A 106 1.36 7.05 3.58
C SER A 106 2.18 7.91 4.53
N ILE A 107 2.50 7.36 5.71
CA ILE A 107 3.45 7.93 6.67
C ILE A 107 4.51 6.91 7.08
N ASN A 108 5.75 7.38 7.20
CA ASN A 108 6.88 6.57 7.67
C ASN A 108 6.77 6.23 9.18
N PRO A 109 7.53 5.23 9.67
CA PRO A 109 7.52 4.87 11.08
C PRO A 109 7.82 6.03 12.02
N GLU A 110 8.68 6.98 11.66
CA GLU A 110 9.05 8.14 12.47
C GLU A 110 8.03 9.27 12.44
N THR A 111 7.19 9.34 11.39
CA THR A 111 6.24 10.44 11.20
C THR A 111 5.06 10.32 12.17
N PRO A 112 4.77 11.31 12.99
CA PRO A 112 3.68 11.23 13.95
C PRO A 112 2.32 11.27 13.25
N THR A 113 1.33 10.53 13.76
CA THR A 113 -0.03 10.44 13.21
C THR A 113 -0.76 11.79 13.18
N ALA A 114 -0.35 12.74 14.02
CA ALA A 114 -0.95 14.08 14.09
C ALA A 114 -0.92 14.84 12.75
N VAL A 115 0.06 14.56 11.88
CA VAL A 115 0.16 15.19 10.55
C VAL A 115 -1.01 14.82 9.63
N LEU A 116 -1.70 13.71 9.91
CA LEU A 116 -2.82 13.23 9.11
C LEU A 116 -4.13 13.98 9.40
N ARG A 117 -4.25 14.66 10.53
CA ARG A 117 -5.53 15.23 11.00
C ARG A 117 -6.24 16.09 9.96
N GLU A 118 -5.50 16.97 9.30
CA GLU A 118 -6.09 17.87 8.30
C GLU A 118 -6.35 17.19 6.95
N ILE A 119 -5.67 16.07 6.66
CA ILE A 119 -5.78 15.39 5.36
C ILE A 119 -6.76 14.20 5.39
N LEU A 120 -7.02 13.61 6.56
CA LEU A 120 -7.93 12.46 6.71
C LEU A 120 -9.31 12.67 6.05
N PRO A 121 -9.97 13.84 6.15
CA PRO A 121 -11.24 14.06 5.48
C PRO A 121 -11.15 14.07 3.93
N CYS A 122 -9.94 14.16 3.40
CA CYS A 122 -9.68 14.32 1.97
C CYS A 122 -9.15 13.05 1.29
N VAL A 123 -8.95 11.94 2.02
CA VAL A 123 -8.34 10.72 1.48
C VAL A 123 -9.28 9.52 1.62
N ASP A 124 -9.14 8.55 0.72
CA ASP A 124 -9.87 7.28 0.76
C ASP A 124 -9.14 6.24 1.62
N LEU A 125 -7.81 6.41 1.79
CA LEU A 125 -6.95 5.42 2.44
C LEU A 125 -5.77 6.10 3.15
N VAL A 126 -5.44 5.60 4.35
CA VAL A 126 -4.16 5.87 5.03
C VAL A 126 -3.34 4.60 5.05
N LEU A 127 -2.12 4.65 4.53
CA LEU A 127 -1.14 3.57 4.60
C LEU A 127 -0.17 3.83 5.75
N ILE A 128 -0.20 2.97 6.77
CA ILE A 128 0.77 3.00 7.87
C ILE A 128 1.95 2.09 7.53
N MET A 129 3.13 2.69 7.37
CA MET A 129 4.35 1.90 7.22
C MET A 129 4.73 1.26 8.56
N SER A 130 4.81 -0.06 8.57
CA SER A 130 5.26 -0.86 9.71
C SER A 130 6.68 -1.41 9.53
N VAL A 131 7.39 -0.88 8.55
CA VAL A 131 8.83 -1.02 8.29
C VAL A 131 9.34 0.28 7.69
N HIS A 132 10.66 0.49 7.65
CA HIS A 132 11.22 1.57 6.85
C HIS A 132 11.05 1.26 5.36
N PRO A 133 10.39 2.13 4.56
CA PRO A 133 10.17 1.86 3.15
C PRO A 133 11.47 1.69 2.37
N GLY A 134 11.43 0.85 1.30
CA GLY A 134 12.58 0.62 0.43
C GLY A 134 12.91 -0.86 0.17
N PHE A 135 12.66 -1.77 1.11
CA PHE A 135 12.98 -3.20 0.94
C PHE A 135 11.86 -4.09 1.47
N GLY A 136 11.59 -5.18 0.76
CA GLY A 136 10.70 -6.23 1.24
C GLY A 136 11.35 -7.14 2.31
N GLY A 137 10.53 -7.96 3.00
CA GLY A 137 10.99 -8.98 3.93
C GLY A 137 11.56 -8.48 5.27
N GLN A 138 11.32 -7.21 5.63
CA GLN A 138 11.73 -6.63 6.90
C GLN A 138 10.84 -7.11 8.06
N LYS A 139 11.34 -6.97 9.30
CA LYS A 139 10.57 -7.27 10.51
C LYS A 139 9.59 -6.15 10.82
N PHE A 140 8.38 -6.53 11.21
CA PHE A 140 7.35 -5.63 11.69
C PHE A 140 7.80 -4.77 12.88
N ILE A 141 7.56 -3.47 12.82
CA ILE A 141 7.82 -2.52 13.89
C ILE A 141 6.60 -2.48 14.81
N GLU A 142 6.72 -2.98 16.04
CA GLU A 142 5.60 -3.11 16.98
C GLU A 142 4.91 -1.78 17.32
N ASP A 143 5.66 -0.67 17.35
CA ASP A 143 5.11 0.68 17.64
C ASP A 143 4.07 1.12 16.57
N SER A 144 4.07 0.48 15.39
CA SER A 144 3.04 0.72 14.37
C SER A 144 1.63 0.38 14.84
N LEU A 145 1.48 -0.56 15.79
CA LEU A 145 0.17 -0.89 16.36
C LEU A 145 -0.46 0.30 17.07
N GLN A 146 0.33 1.09 17.80
CA GLN A 146 -0.15 2.32 18.44
C GLN A 146 -0.63 3.33 17.39
N LYS A 147 0.13 3.51 16.31
CA LYS A 147 -0.26 4.40 15.20
C LYS A 147 -1.57 3.99 14.54
N ILE A 148 -1.77 2.69 14.30
CA ILE A 148 -3.03 2.15 13.76
C ILE A 148 -4.19 2.51 14.68
N CYS A 149 -4.07 2.26 15.99
CA CYS A 149 -5.08 2.62 16.98
C CYS A 149 -5.38 4.12 17.00
N GLU A 150 -4.35 4.97 16.94
CA GLU A 150 -4.49 6.43 16.92
C GLU A 150 -5.24 6.90 15.67
N VAL A 151 -4.87 6.41 14.48
CA VAL A 151 -5.55 6.77 13.22
C VAL A 151 -6.97 6.24 13.21
N LYS A 152 -7.23 5.01 13.69
CA LYS A 152 -8.59 4.45 13.80
C LYS A 152 -9.48 5.31 14.70
N ARG A 153 -8.93 5.81 15.81
CA ARG A 153 -9.64 6.75 16.70
C ARG A 153 -9.96 8.06 15.99
N MET A 154 -8.98 8.68 15.29
CA MET A 154 -9.20 9.94 14.55
C MET A 154 -10.30 9.80 13.51
N ILE A 155 -10.28 8.70 12.71
CA ILE A 155 -11.30 8.38 11.71
C ILE A 155 -12.69 8.24 12.37
N SER A 156 -12.75 7.54 13.51
CA SER A 156 -14.00 7.29 14.24
C SER A 156 -14.56 8.55 14.88
N GLU A 157 -13.73 9.39 15.49
CA GLU A 157 -14.11 10.66 16.14
C GLU A 157 -14.74 11.64 15.12
N GLU A 158 -14.27 11.65 13.88
CA GLU A 158 -14.76 12.52 12.80
C GLU A 158 -15.78 11.83 11.89
N ASN A 159 -16.12 10.56 12.17
CA ASN A 159 -17.05 9.74 11.38
C ASN A 159 -16.69 9.68 9.89
N LEU A 160 -15.39 9.47 9.58
CA LEU A 160 -14.86 9.40 8.23
C LEU A 160 -14.95 7.97 7.67
N SER A 161 -14.96 7.85 6.34
CA SER A 161 -14.99 6.56 5.61
C SER A 161 -13.62 6.13 5.09
N CYS A 162 -12.53 6.71 5.59
CA CYS A 162 -11.16 6.41 5.21
C CYS A 162 -10.74 5.02 5.71
N LEU A 163 -10.12 4.22 4.83
CA LEU A 163 -9.57 2.90 5.17
C LEU A 163 -8.17 3.03 5.76
N ILE A 164 -7.81 2.10 6.66
CA ILE A 164 -6.45 1.96 7.18
C ILE A 164 -5.82 0.74 6.55
N GLU A 165 -4.77 0.94 5.78
CA GLU A 165 -3.90 -0.10 5.25
C GLU A 165 -2.58 -0.11 6.02
N VAL A 166 -1.98 -1.31 6.17
CA VAL A 166 -0.69 -1.48 6.86
C VAL A 166 0.25 -2.26 5.97
N ASP A 167 1.45 -1.71 5.72
CA ASP A 167 2.48 -2.34 4.92
C ASP A 167 3.78 -2.49 5.69
N GLY A 168 4.32 -3.73 5.65
CA GLY A 168 5.64 -4.06 6.14
C GLY A 168 5.67 -5.17 7.20
N GLY A 169 6.32 -6.28 6.86
CA GLY A 169 6.56 -7.38 7.79
C GLY A 169 5.32 -8.12 8.27
N ILE A 170 4.20 -8.05 7.52
CA ILE A 170 2.95 -8.71 7.87
C ILE A 170 3.00 -10.18 7.45
N GLY A 171 2.53 -11.05 8.35
CA GLY A 171 2.42 -12.49 8.15
C GLY A 171 1.42 -13.11 9.12
N LEU A 172 1.19 -14.43 9.03
CA LEU A 172 0.25 -15.15 9.90
C LEU A 172 0.53 -14.97 11.40
N GLY A 173 1.79 -14.70 11.78
CA GLY A 173 2.18 -14.50 13.17
C GLY A 173 1.78 -13.16 13.79
N ASN A 174 1.37 -12.18 12.98
CA ASN A 174 1.07 -10.83 13.47
C ASN A 174 -0.19 -10.18 12.87
N VAL A 175 -0.74 -10.71 11.78
CA VAL A 175 -1.90 -10.12 11.11
C VAL A 175 -3.09 -9.93 12.05
N GLU A 176 -3.37 -10.88 12.95
CA GLU A 176 -4.49 -10.78 13.91
C GLU A 176 -4.37 -9.53 14.81
N LYS A 177 -3.16 -9.25 15.34
CA LYS A 177 -2.95 -8.07 16.19
C LYS A 177 -3.06 -6.76 15.41
N VAL A 178 -2.67 -6.76 14.12
CA VAL A 178 -2.77 -5.60 13.22
C VAL A 178 -4.24 -5.28 12.92
N VAL A 179 -5.04 -6.30 12.59
CA VAL A 179 -6.50 -6.15 12.38
C VAL A 179 -7.20 -5.69 13.67
N ARG A 180 -6.87 -6.29 14.83
CA ARG A 180 -7.42 -5.85 16.12
C ARG A 180 -7.05 -4.41 16.50
N ALA A 181 -5.91 -3.92 16.06
CA ALA A 181 -5.51 -2.53 16.25
C ALA A 181 -6.35 -1.55 15.41
N GLY A 182 -7.05 -2.03 14.38
CA GLY A 182 -7.99 -1.26 13.56
C GLY A 182 -7.64 -1.17 12.08
N ALA A 183 -6.71 -1.98 11.57
CA ALA A 183 -6.42 -2.07 10.15
C ALA A 183 -7.61 -2.68 9.38
N ASP A 184 -7.96 -2.09 8.25
CA ASP A 184 -9.01 -2.54 7.34
C ASP A 184 -8.41 -3.35 6.17
N ALA A 185 -7.13 -3.12 5.82
CA ALA A 185 -6.37 -3.85 4.82
C ALA A 185 -4.92 -4.08 5.28
N VAL A 186 -4.28 -5.14 4.79
CA VAL A 186 -2.87 -5.46 5.06
C VAL A 186 -2.14 -5.86 3.80
N VAL A 187 -0.88 -5.44 3.68
CA VAL A 187 0.02 -5.82 2.60
C VAL A 187 0.93 -6.95 3.07
N ALA A 188 0.90 -8.07 2.37
CA ALA A 188 1.72 -9.24 2.65
C ALA A 188 2.46 -9.69 1.39
N GLY A 189 3.71 -9.28 1.25
CA GLY A 189 4.58 -9.68 0.12
C GLY A 189 5.36 -10.95 0.43
N ALA A 190 6.47 -10.80 1.16
CA ALA A 190 7.39 -11.91 1.45
C ALA A 190 6.69 -13.12 2.11
N ALA A 191 5.75 -12.90 3.04
CA ALA A 191 5.03 -13.97 3.72
C ALA A 191 4.19 -14.82 2.75
N VAL A 192 3.69 -14.23 1.68
CA VAL A 192 2.91 -14.92 0.64
C VAL A 192 3.85 -15.60 -0.37
N PHE A 193 4.75 -14.83 -1.00
CA PHE A 193 5.56 -15.34 -2.11
C PHE A 193 6.67 -16.33 -1.70
N SER A 194 7.09 -16.34 -0.42
CA SER A 194 8.05 -17.33 0.10
C SER A 194 7.41 -18.60 0.64
N ALA A 195 6.08 -18.69 0.67
CA ALA A 195 5.37 -19.86 1.18
C ALA A 195 5.34 -20.99 0.15
N GLU A 196 5.29 -22.24 0.62
CA GLU A 196 5.06 -23.41 -0.24
C GLU A 196 3.67 -23.35 -0.91
N SER A 197 2.67 -22.75 -0.25
CA SER A 197 1.32 -22.54 -0.75
C SER A 197 0.87 -21.09 -0.51
N PRO A 198 1.18 -20.16 -1.42
CA PRO A 198 0.80 -18.75 -1.30
C PRO A 198 -0.70 -18.53 -1.10
N GLU A 199 -1.55 -19.26 -1.86
CA GLU A 199 -3.01 -19.16 -1.77
C GLU A 199 -3.53 -19.57 -0.38
N SER A 200 -2.91 -20.56 0.26
CA SER A 200 -3.28 -20.96 1.62
C SER A 200 -2.96 -19.88 2.64
N VAL A 201 -1.81 -19.20 2.50
CA VAL A 201 -1.44 -18.08 3.38
C VAL A 201 -2.44 -16.94 3.23
N ILE A 202 -2.79 -16.56 2.00
CA ILE A 202 -3.79 -15.51 1.73
C ILE A 202 -5.13 -15.87 2.36
N ARG A 203 -5.62 -17.09 2.10
CA ARG A 203 -6.89 -17.59 2.67
C ARG A 203 -6.89 -17.59 4.19
N ASP A 204 -5.78 -17.99 4.82
CA ASP A 204 -5.69 -18.03 6.29
C ASP A 204 -5.62 -16.64 6.90
N MET A 205 -4.99 -15.68 6.24
CA MET A 205 -5.03 -14.25 6.63
C MET A 205 -6.45 -13.66 6.50
N LYS A 206 -7.23 -14.07 5.51
CA LYS A 206 -8.61 -13.59 5.29
C LYS A 206 -9.63 -14.08 6.32
N LYS A 207 -9.32 -15.11 7.09
CA LYS A 207 -10.20 -15.66 8.15
C LYS A 207 -10.15 -14.87 9.46
N LEU A 208 -9.21 -13.95 9.59
CA LEU A 208 -8.96 -13.19 10.80
C LEU A 208 -9.66 -11.83 10.74
#